data_03cfbfeba08cb024135c32414432982a
#
_entry.id   03cfbfeba08cb024135c32414432982a
#
_cell.length_a   1.000
_cell.length_b   1.000
_cell.length_c   1.000
_cell.angle_alpha   90.00
_cell.angle_beta   90.00
_cell.angle_gamma   90.00
#
_symmetry.space_group_name_H-M   'P 1'
#
loop_
_entity.id
_entity.type
_entity.pdbx_description
1 polymer ?
#
loop_
_entity_poly.entity_id
_entity_poly.type
_entity_poly.pdbx_seq_one_letter_code
_entity_poly.pdbx_strand_id
1 'polypeptide(L)'
;MNVFANYVWPIMLYGCFFVSLPTEITHTIHHIQYMDKQKQVQIQFKLVDVRQVQFATLCNEWPKGEMQVGTQINFNADTEKRMVRCLANVEFKLNDITQLLLSVETVFEFERESWSALYDLSSDSWIIPAGLLHHITDLTLSAARGILSVRTEDAGFPRVMLPLVDPRQFMRNNLSLKRTGTTPIATTPHGEA
;
A
#
# COMPACT_ATOMS: atom_id res chain seq x y z
N MET A 1 -2.90 -51.55 -4.61
CA MET A 1 -1.81 -51.22 -5.54
C MET A 1 -1.55 -49.73 -5.40
N ASN A 2 -0.60 -49.38 -4.50
CA ASN A 2 -0.23 -48.01 -4.16
C ASN A 2 0.92 -47.57 -5.06
N VAL A 3 0.74 -46.42 -5.75
CA VAL A 3 1.83 -45.79 -6.47
C VAL A 3 2.08 -44.45 -5.75
N PHE A 4 3.09 -44.42 -4.88
CA PHE A 4 3.68 -43.18 -4.34
C PHE A 4 4.71 -42.66 -5.37
N ALA A 5 4.49 -41.50 -5.93
CA ALA A 5 5.48 -40.78 -6.70
C ALA A 5 6.34 -39.93 -5.76
N ASN A 6 7.59 -40.38 -5.55
CA ASN A 6 8.62 -39.60 -4.84
C ASN A 6 9.12 -38.47 -5.75
N TYR A 7 8.84 -37.23 -5.38
CA TYR A 7 9.55 -36.07 -5.91
C TYR A 7 10.79 -35.79 -5.07
N VAL A 8 11.94 -36.17 -5.59
CA VAL A 8 13.25 -35.81 -5.07
C VAL A 8 13.61 -34.43 -5.64
N TRP A 9 13.73 -33.42 -4.78
CA TRP A 9 14.30 -32.13 -5.15
C TRP A 9 15.84 -32.21 -5.13
N PRO A 10 16.53 -31.81 -6.21
CA PRO A 10 18.00 -31.75 -6.16
C PRO A 10 18.41 -30.51 -5.34
N ILE A 11 19.24 -30.78 -4.34
CA ILE A 11 19.99 -29.76 -3.60
C ILE A 11 21.01 -29.16 -4.56
N MET A 12 20.78 -27.95 -5.06
CA MET A 12 21.80 -27.19 -5.79
C MET A 12 22.68 -26.45 -4.78
N LEU A 13 23.95 -26.81 -4.82
CA LEU A 13 25.06 -26.16 -4.15
C LEU A 13 25.13 -24.66 -4.51
N TYR A 14 25.23 -23.81 -3.50
CA TYR A 14 25.47 -22.38 -3.61
C TYR A 14 26.84 -22.11 -4.25
N GLY A 15 26.84 -21.76 -5.51
CA GLY A 15 27.90 -21.00 -6.13
C GLY A 15 27.61 -19.52 -5.98
N CYS A 16 28.48 -18.76 -5.30
CA CYS A 16 28.40 -17.32 -5.24
C CYS A 16 28.56 -16.71 -6.64
N PHE A 17 27.46 -16.46 -7.33
CA PHE A 17 27.46 -15.57 -8.48
C PHE A 17 27.26 -14.14 -7.96
N PHE A 18 28.33 -13.35 -8.01
CA PHE A 18 28.23 -11.90 -7.95
C PHE A 18 27.52 -11.44 -9.23
N VAL A 19 26.22 -11.31 -9.17
CA VAL A 19 25.47 -10.57 -10.18
C VAL A 19 25.63 -9.11 -9.85
N SER A 20 26.46 -8.40 -10.61
CA SER A 20 26.46 -6.95 -10.65
C SER A 20 25.07 -6.50 -11.06
N LEU A 21 24.27 -6.04 -10.11
CA LEU A 21 22.99 -5.44 -10.38
C LEU A 21 23.25 -4.12 -11.13
N PRO A 22 22.63 -3.90 -12.30
CA PRO A 22 22.67 -2.61 -12.93
C PRO A 22 22.03 -1.59 -11.97
N THR A 23 22.71 -0.49 -11.73
CA THR A 23 22.31 0.62 -10.87
C THR A 23 21.14 1.44 -11.41
N GLU A 24 20.42 0.94 -12.37
CA GLU A 24 19.19 1.55 -12.85
C GLU A 24 18.00 0.93 -12.13
N ILE A 25 17.48 1.66 -11.13
CA ILE A 25 16.18 1.39 -10.55
C ILE A 25 15.17 1.57 -11.68
N THR A 26 14.72 0.45 -12.25
CA THR A 26 13.66 0.44 -13.26
C THR A 26 12.37 0.85 -12.55
N HIS A 27 12.01 2.13 -12.64
CA HIS A 27 10.74 2.62 -12.11
C HIS A 27 9.61 1.90 -12.83
N THR A 28 8.86 1.09 -12.12
CA THR A 28 7.67 0.44 -12.67
C THR A 28 6.62 1.50 -12.94
N ILE A 29 6.34 1.77 -14.21
CA ILE A 29 5.29 2.70 -14.64
C ILE A 29 3.97 1.93 -14.58
N HIS A 30 3.05 2.39 -13.75
CA HIS A 30 1.70 1.86 -13.69
C HIS A 30 0.79 2.59 -14.68
N HIS A 31 0.14 1.83 -15.56
CA HIS A 31 -0.86 2.33 -16.49
C HIS A 31 -2.24 1.88 -16.02
N ILE A 32 -3.10 2.82 -15.68
CA ILE A 32 -4.49 2.52 -15.36
C ILE A 32 -5.38 3.19 -16.38
N GLN A 33 -6.24 2.40 -17.00
CA GLN A 33 -7.33 2.92 -17.81
C GLN A 33 -8.52 3.22 -16.91
N TYR A 34 -8.80 4.50 -16.74
CA TYR A 34 -10.01 4.95 -16.05
C TYR A 34 -11.09 5.25 -17.10
N MET A 35 -12.21 4.55 -17.00
CA MET A 35 -13.36 4.80 -17.88
C MET A 35 -14.29 5.80 -17.19
N ASP A 36 -14.17 7.06 -17.54
CA ASP A 36 -15.26 8.02 -17.34
C ASP A 36 -16.21 7.92 -18.54
N LYS A 37 -17.52 8.15 -18.31
CA LYS A 37 -18.59 7.93 -19.31
C LYS A 37 -18.43 8.72 -20.61
N GLN A 38 -17.45 9.64 -20.71
CA GLN A 38 -17.27 10.51 -21.89
C GLN A 38 -15.86 10.58 -22.46
N LYS A 39 -14.83 10.08 -21.76
CA LYS A 39 -13.45 10.11 -22.29
C LYS A 39 -12.60 9.04 -21.64
N GLN A 40 -12.00 8.18 -22.44
CA GLN A 40 -11.02 7.22 -21.97
C GLN A 40 -9.71 7.97 -21.71
N VAL A 41 -9.42 8.27 -20.43
CA VAL A 41 -8.17 8.92 -20.03
C VAL A 41 -7.26 7.85 -19.43
N GLN A 42 -6.08 7.70 -20.02
CA GLN A 42 -5.03 6.86 -19.48
C GLN A 42 -4.23 7.66 -18.45
N ILE A 43 -4.26 7.23 -17.19
CA ILE A 43 -3.49 7.86 -16.11
C ILE A 43 -2.19 7.10 -15.92
N GLN A 44 -1.08 7.80 -16.04
CA GLN A 44 0.26 7.28 -15.86
C GLN A 44 0.88 7.84 -14.58
N PHE A 45 1.38 6.96 -13.75
CA PHE A 45 2.07 7.31 -12.51
C PHE A 45 3.09 6.22 -12.15
N LYS A 46 4.03 6.55 -11.31
CA LYS A 46 5.07 5.64 -10.81
C LYS A 46 5.14 5.67 -9.30
N LEU A 47 5.43 4.53 -8.69
CA LEU A 47 5.82 4.45 -7.29
C LEU A 47 7.25 4.95 -7.16
N VAL A 48 7.46 6.02 -6.39
CA VAL A 48 8.79 6.65 -6.22
C VAL A 48 9.41 6.38 -4.86
N ASP A 49 8.59 6.06 -3.85
CA ASP A 49 9.11 5.76 -2.51
C ASP A 49 8.18 4.79 -1.77
N VAL A 50 8.80 3.90 -0.98
CA VAL A 50 8.13 3.03 0.00
C VAL A 50 8.93 3.07 1.27
N ARG A 51 8.32 3.52 2.36
CA ARG A 51 9.01 3.59 3.64
C ARG A 51 8.17 3.10 4.79
N GLN A 52 8.82 2.40 5.68
CA GLN A 52 8.28 2.12 7.00
C GLN A 52 8.41 3.39 7.85
N VAL A 53 7.26 3.96 8.23
CA VAL A 53 7.19 5.13 9.11
C VAL A 53 7.30 4.72 10.57
N GLN A 54 6.63 3.61 10.93
CA GLN A 54 6.63 3.07 12.28
C GLN A 54 6.57 1.55 12.24
N PHE A 55 7.28 0.91 13.16
CA PHE A 55 7.05 -0.48 13.55
C PHE A 55 7.31 -0.59 15.05
N ALA A 56 6.37 -1.14 15.79
CA ALA A 56 6.51 -1.38 17.22
C ALA A 56 5.80 -2.67 17.62
N THR A 57 6.49 -3.50 18.38
CA THR A 57 5.91 -4.62 19.12
C THR A 57 5.75 -4.18 20.56
N LEU A 58 4.56 -4.32 21.11
CA LEU A 58 4.20 -3.89 22.47
C LEU A 58 4.03 -5.07 23.42
N CYS A 59 4.38 -6.27 22.96
CA CYS A 59 4.40 -7.51 23.73
C CYS A 59 5.82 -8.09 23.76
N ASN A 60 6.19 -8.76 24.85
CA ASN A 60 7.48 -9.44 24.99
C ASN A 60 7.47 -10.83 24.33
N GLU A 61 6.29 -11.46 24.28
CA GLU A 61 6.07 -12.75 23.65
C GLU A 61 4.87 -12.63 22.73
N TRP A 62 4.89 -13.38 21.61
CA TRP A 62 3.76 -13.38 20.69
C TRP A 62 2.52 -13.93 21.39
N PRO A 63 1.42 -13.16 21.42
CA PRO A 63 0.24 -13.55 22.17
C PRO A 63 -0.44 -14.79 21.56
N LYS A 64 -0.95 -15.66 22.42
CA LYS A 64 -1.76 -16.81 22.02
C LYS A 64 -3.22 -16.40 21.96
N GLY A 65 -3.82 -16.47 20.80
CA GLY A 65 -5.24 -16.13 20.59
C GLY A 65 -5.49 -15.48 19.23
N GLU A 66 -6.75 -15.27 18.94
CA GLU A 66 -7.19 -14.59 17.74
C GLU A 66 -7.02 -13.09 17.91
N MET A 67 -6.24 -12.47 17.01
CA MET A 67 -6.01 -11.03 17.02
C MET A 67 -6.96 -10.32 16.06
N GLN A 68 -7.48 -9.21 16.52
CA GLN A 68 -8.20 -8.25 15.69
C GLN A 68 -7.19 -7.38 14.94
N VAL A 69 -7.46 -7.13 13.65
CA VAL A 69 -6.61 -6.29 12.81
C VAL A 69 -7.38 -5.05 12.40
N GLY A 70 -6.92 -3.90 12.88
CA GLY A 70 -7.38 -2.59 12.44
C GLY A 70 -6.49 -2.06 11.33
N THR A 71 -7.09 -1.46 10.30
CA THR A 71 -6.35 -0.80 9.22
C THR A 71 -6.98 0.56 8.94
N GLN A 72 -6.14 1.60 8.89
CA GLN A 72 -6.54 2.96 8.54
C GLN A 72 -5.70 3.45 7.36
N ILE A 73 -6.35 4.06 6.37
CA ILE A 73 -5.71 4.62 5.19
C ILE A 73 -5.87 6.14 5.18
N ASN A 74 -4.76 6.84 4.99
CA ASN A 74 -4.73 8.29 4.88
C ASN A 74 -4.05 8.70 3.58
N PHE A 75 -4.59 9.71 2.91
CA PHE A 75 -4.02 10.28 1.71
C PHE A 75 -3.55 11.71 1.95
N ASN A 76 -2.43 12.05 1.34
CA ASN A 76 -1.90 13.39 1.26
C ASN A 76 -1.44 13.63 -0.17
N ALA A 77 -1.63 14.82 -0.72
CA ALA A 77 -1.19 15.14 -2.06
C ALA A 77 -0.45 16.49 -2.09
N ASP A 78 0.64 16.50 -2.85
CA ASP A 78 1.40 17.70 -3.19
C ASP A 78 1.08 18.05 -4.66
N THR A 79 0.22 19.05 -4.84
CA THR A 79 -0.26 19.45 -6.18
C THR A 79 0.84 20.07 -7.04
N GLU A 80 1.84 20.71 -6.44
CA GLU A 80 2.96 21.31 -7.17
C GLU A 80 3.92 20.26 -7.69
N LYS A 81 4.21 19.26 -6.87
CA LYS A 81 5.08 18.14 -7.22
C LYS A 81 4.36 17.02 -7.96
N ARG A 82 3.04 17.09 -8.10
CA ARG A 82 2.20 16.04 -8.70
C ARG A 82 2.36 14.70 -7.99
N MET A 83 2.44 14.75 -6.66
CA MET A 83 2.63 13.56 -5.83
C MET A 83 1.40 13.25 -5.00
N VAL A 84 1.09 11.97 -4.89
CA VAL A 84 0.09 11.44 -3.95
C VAL A 84 0.81 10.48 -3.00
N ARG A 85 0.60 10.69 -1.70
CA ARG A 85 1.09 9.84 -0.63
C ARG A 85 -0.06 9.07 -0.05
N CYS A 86 0.17 7.78 0.19
CA CYS A 86 -0.77 6.92 0.88
C CYS A 86 -0.08 6.36 2.12
N LEU A 87 -0.65 6.62 3.29
CA LEU A 87 -0.19 6.11 4.58
C LEU A 87 -1.16 5.05 5.06
N ALA A 88 -0.68 3.82 5.20
CA ALA A 88 -1.40 2.72 5.82
C ALA A 88 -0.92 2.55 7.26
N ASN A 89 -1.84 2.68 8.22
CA ASN A 89 -1.61 2.35 9.61
C ASN A 89 -2.32 1.03 9.91
N VAL A 90 -1.57 0.07 10.43
CA VAL A 90 -2.04 -1.27 10.77
C VAL A 90 -1.80 -1.52 12.24
N GLU A 91 -2.83 -1.98 12.94
CA GLU A 91 -2.80 -2.29 14.37
C GLU A 91 -3.32 -3.70 14.61
N PHE A 92 -2.58 -4.46 15.40
CA PHE A 92 -3.02 -5.79 15.87
C PHE A 92 -3.34 -5.71 17.36
N LYS A 93 -4.55 -6.12 17.71
CA LYS A 93 -5.08 -6.12 19.08
C LYS A 93 -5.46 -7.51 19.54
N LEU A 94 -5.19 -7.79 20.81
CA LEU A 94 -5.75 -8.92 21.54
C LEU A 94 -6.50 -8.38 22.75
N ASN A 95 -7.81 -8.67 22.85
CA ASN A 95 -8.68 -8.16 23.92
C ASN A 95 -8.58 -6.62 24.09
N ASP A 96 -8.67 -5.89 22.98
CA ASP A 96 -8.55 -4.42 22.92
C ASP A 96 -7.18 -3.84 23.30
N ILE A 97 -6.20 -4.69 23.61
CA ILE A 97 -4.84 -4.27 23.92
C ILE A 97 -3.99 -4.38 22.65
N THR A 98 -3.40 -3.27 22.24
CA THR A 98 -2.50 -3.22 21.09
C THR A 98 -1.25 -4.04 21.33
N GLN A 99 -0.94 -4.96 20.43
CA GLN A 99 0.22 -5.85 20.49
C GLN A 99 1.30 -5.46 19.47
N LEU A 100 0.87 -4.94 18.32
CA LEU A 100 1.76 -4.55 17.23
C LEU A 100 1.18 -3.36 16.46
N LEU A 101 2.08 -2.44 16.08
CA LEU A 101 1.79 -1.30 15.21
C LEU A 101 2.73 -1.32 14.01
N LEU A 102 2.18 -1.05 12.83
CA LEU A 102 2.94 -0.82 11.61
C LEU A 102 2.35 0.36 10.86
N SER A 103 3.20 1.31 10.45
CA SER A 103 2.82 2.38 9.53
C SER A 103 3.74 2.37 8.32
N VAL A 104 3.16 2.31 7.14
CA VAL A 104 3.87 2.30 5.85
C VAL A 104 3.33 3.41 4.98
N GLU A 105 4.23 4.23 4.46
CA GLU A 105 3.92 5.27 3.49
C GLU A 105 4.46 4.87 2.12
N THR A 106 3.63 5.07 1.09
CA THR A 106 4.03 4.99 -0.30
C THR A 106 3.83 6.34 -0.97
N VAL A 107 4.74 6.70 -1.89
CA VAL A 107 4.69 7.96 -2.63
C VAL A 107 4.60 7.66 -4.11
N PHE A 108 3.63 8.25 -4.77
CA PHE A 108 3.38 8.12 -6.20
C PHE A 108 3.55 9.46 -6.89
N GLU A 109 4.33 9.50 -7.96
CA GLU A 109 4.48 10.67 -8.82
C GLU A 109 3.71 10.46 -10.11
N PHE A 110 2.93 11.47 -10.49
CA PHE A 110 2.11 11.46 -11.70
C PHE A 110 2.83 12.17 -12.85
N GLU A 111 2.70 11.61 -14.04
CA GLU A 111 3.10 12.28 -15.26
C GLU A 111 2.33 13.60 -15.42
N ARG A 112 2.98 14.62 -15.98
CA ARG A 112 2.41 15.97 -16.13
C ARG A 112 1.05 15.96 -16.83
N GLU A 113 0.95 15.21 -17.92
CA GLU A 113 -0.27 15.15 -18.73
C GLU A 113 -1.40 14.45 -17.96
N SER A 114 -1.09 13.33 -17.29
CA SER A 114 -2.02 12.61 -16.44
C SER A 114 -2.51 13.46 -15.27
N TRP A 115 -1.61 14.21 -14.62
CA TRP A 115 -1.97 15.11 -13.54
C TRP A 115 -2.89 16.25 -14.03
N SER A 116 -2.57 16.83 -15.20
CA SER A 116 -3.38 17.88 -15.80
C SER A 116 -4.78 17.37 -16.20
N ALA A 117 -4.89 16.10 -16.61
CA ALA A 117 -6.16 15.48 -16.95
C ALA A 117 -7.09 15.25 -15.74
N LEU A 118 -6.54 15.23 -14.53
CA LEU A 118 -7.30 15.14 -13.29
C LEU A 118 -7.84 16.50 -12.80
N TYR A 119 -7.43 17.59 -13.45
CA TYR A 119 -7.85 18.93 -13.04
C TYR A 119 -9.22 19.28 -13.62
N ASP A 120 -10.13 19.66 -12.74
CA ASP A 120 -11.47 20.13 -13.10
C ASP A 120 -11.54 21.67 -13.01
N LEU A 121 -11.69 22.28 -14.19
CA LEU A 121 -11.81 23.73 -14.32
C LEU A 121 -13.04 24.31 -13.63
N SER A 122 -14.11 23.52 -13.53
CA SER A 122 -15.37 23.99 -12.95
C SER A 122 -15.32 24.16 -11.44
N SER A 123 -14.55 23.30 -10.78
CA SER A 123 -14.38 23.29 -9.32
C SER A 123 -13.03 23.85 -8.86
N ASP A 124 -12.15 24.29 -9.77
CA ASP A 124 -10.77 24.73 -9.51
C ASP A 124 -10.02 23.75 -8.61
N SER A 125 -10.11 22.46 -8.93
CA SER A 125 -9.57 21.39 -8.10
C SER A 125 -9.11 20.18 -8.92
N TRP A 126 -8.15 19.42 -8.38
CA TRP A 126 -7.82 18.09 -8.89
C TRP A 126 -8.78 17.07 -8.30
N ILE A 127 -9.37 16.25 -9.16
CA ILE A 127 -10.26 15.17 -8.77
C ILE A 127 -9.58 13.85 -9.02
N ILE A 128 -9.13 13.20 -7.95
CA ILE A 128 -8.53 11.87 -8.02
C ILE A 128 -9.65 10.84 -7.91
N PRO A 129 -9.87 10.01 -8.95
CA PRO A 129 -10.96 9.04 -8.95
C PRO A 129 -10.80 7.98 -7.88
N ALA A 130 -11.90 7.53 -7.28
CA ALA A 130 -11.90 6.47 -6.27
C ALA A 130 -11.21 5.18 -6.75
N GLY A 131 -11.43 4.79 -8.02
CA GLY A 131 -10.76 3.60 -8.58
C GLY A 131 -9.23 3.71 -8.60
N LEU A 132 -8.68 4.91 -8.83
CA LEU A 132 -7.24 5.15 -8.76
C LEU A 132 -6.74 5.08 -7.32
N LEU A 133 -7.50 5.64 -6.37
CA LEU A 133 -7.17 5.56 -4.94
C LEU A 133 -7.22 4.12 -4.42
N HIS A 134 -8.16 3.31 -4.89
CA HIS A 134 -8.21 1.88 -4.56
C HIS A 134 -6.93 1.17 -5.01
N HIS A 135 -6.46 1.44 -6.23
CA HIS A 135 -5.23 0.84 -6.72
C HIS A 135 -3.99 1.27 -5.92
N ILE A 136 -3.89 2.56 -5.61
CA ILE A 136 -2.82 3.10 -4.75
C ILE A 136 -2.86 2.42 -3.36
N THR A 137 -4.06 2.24 -2.79
CA THR A 137 -4.26 1.54 -1.52
C THR A 137 -3.80 0.08 -1.59
N ASP A 138 -4.15 -0.64 -2.66
CA ASP A 138 -3.72 -2.03 -2.86
C ASP A 138 -2.20 -2.17 -2.90
N LEU A 139 -1.52 -1.28 -3.62
CA LEU A 139 -0.06 -1.25 -3.68
C LEU A 139 0.55 -0.98 -2.30
N THR A 140 -0.02 -0.02 -1.55
CA THR A 140 0.43 0.32 -0.20
C THR A 140 0.25 -0.83 0.78
N LEU A 141 -0.92 -1.49 0.76
CA LEU A 141 -1.20 -2.65 1.61
C LEU A 141 -0.33 -3.86 1.23
N SER A 142 0.01 -4.01 -0.05
CA SER A 142 0.92 -5.07 -0.51
C SER A 142 2.35 -4.84 0.00
N ALA A 143 2.82 -3.60 -0.03
CA ALA A 143 4.09 -3.21 0.58
C ALA A 143 4.07 -3.44 2.11
N ALA A 144 2.98 -3.05 2.79
CA ALA A 144 2.81 -3.25 4.22
C ALA A 144 2.84 -4.74 4.60
N ARG A 145 2.23 -5.64 3.80
CA ARG A 145 2.30 -7.10 4.01
C ARG A 145 3.74 -7.62 3.99
N GLY A 146 4.51 -7.19 2.99
CA GLY A 146 5.92 -7.58 2.88
C GLY A 146 6.75 -7.10 4.06
N ILE A 147 6.62 -5.82 4.42
CA ILE A 147 7.34 -5.22 5.54
C ILE A 147 6.95 -5.89 6.87
N LEU A 148 5.65 -6.09 7.11
CA LEU A 148 5.16 -6.75 8.32
C LEU A 148 5.76 -8.14 8.50
N SER A 149 5.73 -8.95 7.44
CA SER A 149 6.24 -10.31 7.42
C SER A 149 7.73 -10.37 7.83
N VAL A 150 8.55 -9.49 7.27
CA VAL A 150 9.98 -9.42 7.56
C VAL A 150 10.22 -8.88 8.98
N ARG A 151 9.55 -7.80 9.36
CA ARG A 151 9.76 -7.15 10.65
C ARG A 151 9.34 -8.00 11.84
N THR A 152 8.27 -8.80 11.72
CA THR A 152 7.89 -9.71 12.80
C THR A 152 8.89 -10.84 12.95
N GLU A 153 9.44 -11.37 11.86
CA GLU A 153 10.49 -12.39 11.90
C GLU A 153 11.79 -11.82 12.50
N ASP A 154 12.22 -10.62 12.08
CA ASP A 154 13.39 -9.92 12.65
C ASP A 154 13.24 -9.66 14.15
N ALA A 155 12.03 -9.41 14.63
CA ALA A 155 11.72 -9.20 16.05
C ALA A 155 11.64 -10.50 16.86
N GLY A 156 11.89 -11.67 16.24
CA GLY A 156 11.82 -12.99 16.88
C GLY A 156 10.40 -13.52 17.09
N PHE A 157 9.41 -12.96 16.42
CA PHE A 157 8.03 -13.41 16.44
C PHE A 157 7.73 -14.33 15.25
N PRO A 158 6.62 -15.08 15.27
CA PRO A 158 6.12 -15.75 14.11
C PRO A 158 5.88 -14.75 12.96
N ARG A 159 6.08 -15.20 11.73
CA ARG A 159 5.79 -14.39 10.55
C ARG A 159 4.30 -14.03 10.51
N VAL A 160 3.99 -12.75 10.65
CA VAL A 160 2.64 -12.23 10.62
C VAL A 160 2.31 -11.70 9.23
N MET A 161 1.13 -12.05 8.75
CA MET A 161 0.64 -11.57 7.46
C MET A 161 -0.60 -10.70 7.66
N LEU A 162 -0.61 -9.54 7.01
CA LEU A 162 -1.80 -8.70 6.95
C LEU A 162 -2.85 -9.42 6.08
N PRO A 163 -4.09 -9.62 6.57
CA PRO A 163 -5.16 -10.22 5.78
C PRO A 163 -5.46 -9.39 4.51
N LEU A 164 -6.10 -10.03 3.54
CA LEU A 164 -6.59 -9.34 2.36
C LEU A 164 -7.75 -8.44 2.78
N VAL A 165 -7.62 -7.17 2.47
CA VAL A 165 -8.63 -6.14 2.75
C VAL A 165 -9.07 -5.54 1.41
N ASP A 166 -10.37 -5.35 1.24
CA ASP A 166 -10.91 -4.69 0.04
C ASP A 166 -10.69 -3.17 0.15
N PRO A 167 -9.90 -2.54 -0.74
CA PRO A 167 -9.63 -1.10 -0.68
C PRO A 167 -10.88 -0.23 -0.76
N ARG A 168 -11.97 -0.74 -1.36
CA ARG A 168 -13.24 -0.04 -1.47
C ARG A 168 -13.91 0.25 -0.13
N GLN A 169 -13.50 -0.45 0.93
CA GLN A 169 -13.98 -0.19 2.29
C GLN A 169 -13.47 1.13 2.86
N PHE A 170 -12.28 1.57 2.41
CA PHE A 170 -11.64 2.79 2.92
C PHE A 170 -12.08 4.05 2.18
N MET A 171 -12.48 3.91 0.92
CA MET A 171 -12.79 5.07 0.10
C MET A 171 -13.89 4.77 -0.92
N ARG A 172 -15.00 5.49 -0.80
CA ARG A 172 -16.16 5.36 -1.71
C ARG A 172 -16.26 6.48 -2.73
N ASN A 173 -15.66 7.62 -2.42
CA ASN A 173 -15.78 8.85 -3.21
C ASN A 173 -14.43 9.27 -3.82
N ASN A 174 -14.50 10.09 -4.84
CA ASN A 174 -13.33 10.75 -5.40
C ASN A 174 -12.71 11.71 -4.37
N LEU A 175 -11.40 11.86 -4.40
CA LEU A 175 -10.67 12.84 -3.60
C LEU A 175 -10.56 14.14 -4.37
N SER A 176 -11.09 15.23 -3.80
CA SER A 176 -10.96 16.57 -4.36
C SER A 176 -9.88 17.37 -3.62
N LEU A 177 -8.93 17.89 -4.38
CA LEU A 177 -7.79 18.68 -3.87
C LEU A 177 -7.88 20.09 -4.43
N LYS A 178 -8.11 21.06 -3.55
CA LYS A 178 -8.09 22.49 -3.93
C LYS A 178 -6.67 22.96 -4.21
N ARG A 179 -6.53 23.96 -5.06
CA ARG A 179 -5.25 24.53 -5.50
C ARG A 179 -4.38 25.10 -4.37
N THR A 180 -4.95 25.38 -3.21
CA THR A 180 -4.26 25.94 -2.03
C THR A 180 -4.01 24.87 -0.97
N GLY A 181 -2.76 24.40 -0.90
CA GLY A 181 -2.18 23.74 0.27
C GLY A 181 -2.52 22.26 0.46
N THR A 182 -1.55 21.61 1.05
CA THR A 182 -1.61 20.22 1.54
C THR A 182 -2.78 20.06 2.52
N THR A 183 -3.82 19.32 2.15
CA THR A 183 -4.90 18.99 3.09
C THR A 183 -4.81 17.51 3.43
N PRO A 184 -4.52 17.12 4.69
CA PRO A 184 -4.61 15.75 5.13
C PRO A 184 -6.10 15.37 5.25
N ILE A 185 -6.52 14.29 4.57
CA ILE A 185 -7.86 13.73 4.74
C ILE A 185 -7.70 12.38 5.43
N ALA A 186 -8.14 12.33 6.68
CA ALA A 186 -8.27 11.09 7.42
C ALA A 186 -9.56 10.38 6.98
N THR A 187 -9.43 9.14 6.49
CA THR A 187 -10.56 8.25 6.26
C THR A 187 -10.57 7.18 7.33
N THR A 188 -11.51 7.28 8.26
CA THR A 188 -11.76 6.23 9.24
C THR A 188 -12.75 5.25 8.64
N PRO A 189 -12.49 3.94 8.59
CA PRO A 189 -13.52 2.98 8.24
C PRO A 189 -14.60 2.99 9.32
N HIS A 190 -15.86 3.23 8.94
CA HIS A 190 -16.98 2.96 9.81
C HIS A 190 -17.06 1.42 9.97
N GLY A 191 -16.46 0.91 11.05
CA GLY A 191 -16.76 -0.39 11.56
C GLY A 191 -18.11 -0.31 12.27
N GLU A 192 -19.16 -0.69 11.58
CA GLU A 192 -20.39 -1.08 12.26
C GLU A 192 -20.25 -2.56 12.63
N ALA A 193 -20.52 -2.79 13.91
CA ALA A 193 -20.56 -4.07 14.59
C ALA A 193 -21.58 -5.06 13.97
#